data_afe5758c2215346ae211ac136f3f8c8e
#
_entry.id   afe5758c2215346ae211ac136f3f8c8e
#
_cell.length_a   1.000
_cell.length_b   1.000
_cell.length_c   1.000
_cell.angle_alpha   90.00
_cell.angle_beta   90.00
_cell.angle_gamma   90.00
#
_symmetry.space_group_name_H-M   'P 1'
#
loop_
_entity.id
_entity.type
_entity.pdbx_description
1 polymer ?
#
loop_
_entity_poly.entity_id
_entity_poly.type
_entity_poly.pdbx_seq_one_letter_code
_entity_poly.pdbx_strand_id
1 'polypeptide(L)'
;VPTSEESSYVPNLAVMGPGIPSQDALPEYVETVDGVGIMLLPTQRPPRPTYEPFTPSSYYYLASLDQTAAGGTYHIAVYDPSQGGRYGLAIGYREEYGLDEWILIPIEVIGIHQWEGQSLLFIIAPLLVTLAIGFAFILLKRPAILREFFSGIGFLAGLLYLGSGFMTLTQMIVALTRATPDLSVVLTAVFILIPILLAVAIFRLTINRKQVTNRTRVFIAILGVLGLFTWTGLLIGPALALIASLLSFSQKEESPFTTAHS
;
A
#
# COMPACT_ATOMS: atom_id res chain seq x y z
N VAL A 1 -3.83 -17.27 6.70
CA VAL A 1 -4.40 -17.80 5.43
C VAL A 1 -5.37 -16.79 4.87
N PRO A 2 -5.28 -16.42 3.58
CA PRO A 2 -6.21 -15.48 2.97
C PRO A 2 -7.63 -16.05 2.92
N THR A 3 -8.62 -15.17 2.95
CA THR A 3 -10.05 -15.57 2.91
C THR A 3 -10.49 -16.17 1.57
N SER A 4 -9.63 -16.11 0.54
CA SER A 4 -9.85 -16.73 -0.77
C SER A 4 -9.55 -18.23 -0.81
N GLU A 5 -8.83 -18.75 0.20
CA GLU A 5 -8.54 -20.18 0.28
C GLU A 5 -9.75 -20.98 0.75
N GLU A 6 -9.83 -22.25 0.32
CA GLU A 6 -10.90 -23.14 0.69
C GLU A 6 -11.05 -23.29 2.21
N SER A 7 -12.26 -23.50 2.68
CA SER A 7 -12.54 -23.59 4.12
C SER A 7 -11.85 -24.79 4.79
N SER A 8 -11.55 -25.83 4.02
CA SER A 8 -10.83 -27.03 4.45
C SER A 8 -9.33 -26.84 4.61
N TYR A 9 -8.74 -25.78 4.00
CA TYR A 9 -7.32 -25.54 4.07
C TYR A 9 -6.93 -24.98 5.44
N VAL A 10 -6.39 -25.83 6.30
CA VAL A 10 -5.89 -25.53 7.63
C VAL A 10 -4.54 -26.23 7.81
N PRO A 11 -3.46 -25.66 7.25
CA PRO A 11 -2.14 -26.27 7.31
C PRO A 11 -1.66 -26.45 8.74
N ASN A 12 -0.95 -27.54 8.99
CA ASN A 12 -0.29 -27.81 10.26
C ASN A 12 0.99 -26.96 10.36
N LEU A 13 1.39 -26.67 11.57
CA LEU A 13 2.57 -25.88 11.86
C LEU A 13 3.44 -26.60 12.91
N ALA A 14 4.70 -26.78 12.59
CA ALA A 14 5.69 -27.31 13.52
C ALA A 14 6.87 -26.37 13.65
N VAL A 15 7.38 -26.22 14.86
CA VAL A 15 8.61 -25.47 15.16
C VAL A 15 9.65 -26.44 15.71
N MET A 16 10.86 -26.38 15.14
CA MET A 16 12.00 -27.21 15.52
C MET A 16 13.16 -26.30 15.93
N GLY A 17 13.80 -26.59 17.05
CA GLY A 17 14.90 -25.76 17.47
C GLY A 17 15.45 -26.08 18.87
N PRO A 18 16.51 -25.37 19.29
CA PRO A 18 17.11 -25.58 20.59
C PRO A 18 16.16 -25.15 21.72
N GLY A 19 16.17 -25.93 22.81
CA GLY A 19 15.33 -25.69 23.98
C GLY A 19 13.87 -26.08 23.82
N ILE A 20 13.46 -26.57 22.66
CA ILE A 20 12.14 -27.16 22.45
C ILE A 20 12.17 -28.61 22.94
N PRO A 21 11.23 -29.04 23.80
CA PRO A 21 11.15 -30.45 24.19
C PRO A 21 10.70 -31.30 23.02
N SER A 22 11.36 -32.44 22.76
CA SER A 22 10.93 -33.43 21.78
C SER A 22 9.70 -34.16 22.30
N GLN A 23 8.53 -33.66 21.98
CA GLN A 23 7.26 -34.24 22.41
C GLN A 23 6.44 -34.83 21.25
N ASP A 24 6.73 -34.38 20.02
CA ASP A 24 5.91 -34.69 18.87
C ASP A 24 6.73 -35.35 17.75
N ALA A 25 6.08 -36.20 16.96
CA ALA A 25 6.62 -36.78 15.73
C ALA A 25 5.95 -36.12 14.51
N LEU A 26 6.77 -35.80 13.51
CA LEU A 26 6.28 -35.29 12.22
C LEU A 26 6.00 -36.46 11.26
N PRO A 27 5.10 -36.24 10.27
CA PRO A 27 4.95 -37.19 9.18
C PRO A 27 6.25 -37.42 8.41
N GLU A 28 6.49 -38.59 7.87
CA GLU A 28 7.72 -38.97 7.15
C GLU A 28 8.04 -38.06 5.97
N TYR A 29 7.04 -37.42 5.35
CA TYR A 29 7.23 -36.51 4.23
C TYR A 29 7.66 -35.08 4.66
N VAL A 30 7.72 -34.79 5.96
CA VAL A 30 8.22 -33.52 6.50
C VAL A 30 9.66 -33.70 6.94
N GLU A 31 10.56 -32.94 6.33
CA GLU A 31 11.96 -32.98 6.66
C GLU A 31 12.20 -32.50 8.10
N THR A 32 12.93 -33.28 8.85
CA THR A 32 13.28 -32.98 10.26
C THR A 32 14.75 -32.62 10.39
N VAL A 33 15.07 -31.86 11.42
CA VAL A 33 16.44 -31.51 11.77
C VAL A 33 16.90 -32.37 12.95
N ASP A 34 17.98 -33.10 12.76
CA ASP A 34 18.54 -33.98 13.79
C ASP A 34 19.03 -33.20 15.02
N GLY A 35 18.78 -33.77 16.20
CA GLY A 35 19.31 -33.25 17.46
C GLY A 35 18.60 -32.04 18.05
N VAL A 36 17.47 -31.61 17.47
CA VAL A 36 16.63 -30.53 18.01
C VAL A 36 15.25 -31.05 18.42
N GLY A 37 14.62 -30.33 19.36
CA GLY A 37 13.25 -30.65 19.75
C GLY A 37 12.23 -30.23 18.71
N ILE A 38 11.07 -30.89 18.70
CA ILE A 38 9.96 -30.65 17.80
C ILE A 38 8.71 -30.35 18.62
N MET A 39 8.02 -29.27 18.26
CA MET A 39 6.75 -28.87 18.84
C MET A 39 5.72 -28.62 17.73
N LEU A 40 4.61 -29.35 17.78
CA LEU A 40 3.45 -29.08 16.95
C LEU A 40 2.64 -27.93 17.54
N LEU A 41 2.30 -26.96 16.72
CA LEU A 41 1.39 -25.89 17.10
C LEU A 41 -0.04 -26.27 16.64
N PRO A 42 -1.00 -26.25 17.56
CA PRO A 42 -2.37 -26.48 17.17
C PRO A 42 -2.84 -25.37 16.24
N THR A 43 -3.27 -25.73 15.04
CA THR A 43 -3.83 -24.83 14.06
C THR A 43 -5.35 -24.98 14.02
N GLN A 44 -6.06 -23.87 14.05
CA GLN A 44 -7.51 -23.86 13.96
C GLN A 44 -7.98 -22.67 13.16
N ARG A 45 -8.88 -22.90 12.21
CA ARG A 45 -9.52 -21.80 11.48
C ARG A 45 -10.60 -21.17 12.37
N PRO A 46 -10.48 -19.87 12.70
CA PRO A 46 -11.50 -19.18 13.46
C PRO A 46 -12.80 -19.05 12.64
N PRO A 47 -13.97 -18.87 13.28
CA PRO A 47 -15.25 -18.75 12.59
C PRO A 47 -15.37 -17.49 11.71
N ARG A 48 -14.55 -16.47 11.98
CA ARG A 48 -14.51 -15.23 11.23
C ARG A 48 -13.07 -14.76 11.02
N PRO A 49 -12.78 -14.17 9.87
CA PRO A 49 -11.47 -13.58 9.64
C PRO A 49 -11.28 -12.28 10.42
N THR A 50 -10.04 -11.96 10.69
CA THR A 50 -9.61 -10.70 11.30
C THR A 50 -9.35 -9.67 10.22
N TYR A 51 -9.71 -8.42 10.47
CA TYR A 51 -9.39 -7.28 9.61
C TYR A 51 -7.95 -6.84 9.84
N GLU A 52 -7.21 -6.59 8.76
CA GLU A 52 -5.85 -6.04 8.77
C GLU A 52 -5.89 -4.58 8.29
N PRO A 53 -5.52 -3.60 9.13
CA PRO A 53 -5.72 -2.19 8.80
C PRO A 53 -4.65 -1.56 7.91
N PHE A 54 -3.38 -2.03 7.95
CA PHE A 54 -2.29 -1.43 7.19
C PHE A 54 -2.34 -1.79 5.70
N THR A 55 -2.64 -3.05 5.41
CA THR A 55 -2.94 -3.54 4.06
C THR A 55 -4.40 -3.98 4.04
N PRO A 56 -5.37 -3.07 3.87
CA PRO A 56 -6.77 -3.36 4.12
C PRO A 56 -7.21 -4.72 3.57
N SER A 57 -7.16 -5.73 4.42
CA SER A 57 -7.22 -7.14 4.07
C SER A 57 -7.99 -7.93 5.13
N SER A 58 -8.27 -9.19 4.87
CA SER A 58 -8.91 -10.07 5.84
C SER A 58 -8.28 -11.46 5.82
N TYR A 59 -7.82 -11.92 6.97
CA TYR A 59 -7.09 -13.18 7.12
C TYR A 59 -7.67 -14.04 8.23
N TYR A 60 -7.48 -15.36 8.09
CA TYR A 60 -7.64 -16.30 9.18
C TYR A 60 -6.28 -16.50 9.86
N TYR A 61 -6.15 -16.07 11.09
CA TYR A 61 -5.03 -16.40 11.95
C TYR A 61 -5.21 -17.79 12.51
N LEU A 62 -4.40 -18.76 12.04
CA LEU A 62 -4.57 -20.17 12.37
C LEU A 62 -3.83 -20.59 13.64
N ALA A 63 -2.69 -19.97 13.91
CA ALA A 63 -1.86 -20.23 15.10
C ALA A 63 -1.08 -18.99 15.50
N SER A 64 -0.73 -18.89 16.76
CA SER A 64 0.19 -17.90 17.31
C SER A 64 1.05 -18.55 18.37
N LEU A 65 2.34 -18.24 18.38
CA LEU A 65 3.29 -18.68 19.37
C LEU A 65 4.03 -17.45 19.91
N ASP A 66 3.93 -17.22 21.22
CA ASP A 66 4.69 -16.18 21.91
C ASP A 66 5.39 -16.81 23.11
N GLN A 67 6.70 -17.03 22.97
CA GLN A 67 7.52 -17.58 24.03
C GLN A 67 8.98 -17.15 23.91
N THR A 68 9.67 -17.17 25.03
CA THR A 68 11.11 -16.93 25.06
C THR A 68 11.85 -18.08 24.38
N ALA A 69 12.69 -17.77 23.41
CA ALA A 69 13.48 -18.72 22.66
C ALA A 69 14.92 -18.78 23.18
N ALA A 70 15.53 -19.97 23.21
CA ALA A 70 16.97 -20.11 23.39
C ALA A 70 17.72 -19.57 22.17
N GLY A 71 18.97 -19.14 22.35
CA GLY A 71 19.79 -18.72 21.19
C GLY A 71 20.08 -19.90 20.27
N GLY A 72 19.89 -19.68 18.95
CA GLY A 72 20.16 -20.68 17.94
C GLY A 72 19.27 -20.55 16.70
N THR A 73 19.35 -21.55 15.83
CA THR A 73 18.55 -21.61 14.58
C THR A 73 17.28 -22.39 14.85
N TYR A 74 16.16 -21.81 14.42
CA TYR A 74 14.84 -22.45 14.45
C TYR A 74 14.37 -22.74 13.03
N HIS A 75 13.73 -23.88 12.85
CA HIS A 75 13.12 -24.30 11.60
C HIS A 75 11.62 -24.38 11.78
N ILE A 76 10.88 -23.92 10.79
CA ILE A 76 9.43 -23.93 10.81
C ILE A 76 8.94 -24.73 9.60
N ALA A 77 8.16 -25.77 9.86
CA ALA A 77 7.50 -26.56 8.83
C ALA A 77 6.01 -26.20 8.78
N VAL A 78 5.54 -25.82 7.60
CA VAL A 78 4.12 -25.62 7.31
C VAL A 78 3.72 -26.65 6.30
N TYR A 79 2.77 -27.53 6.64
CA TYR A 79 2.42 -28.65 5.81
C TYR A 79 0.93 -29.01 5.91
N ASP A 80 0.38 -29.53 4.81
CA ASP A 80 -0.97 -30.07 4.75
C ASP A 80 -0.92 -31.43 4.00
N PRO A 81 -1.46 -32.53 4.56
CA PRO A 81 -1.40 -33.85 3.94
C PRO A 81 -2.32 -33.99 2.74
N SER A 82 -3.29 -33.12 2.56
CA SER A 82 -4.39 -33.30 1.62
C SER A 82 -4.37 -32.30 0.46
N GLN A 83 -3.84 -31.10 0.68
CA GLN A 83 -3.92 -30.03 -0.32
C GLN A 83 -2.83 -28.99 -0.13
N GLY A 84 -2.53 -28.24 -1.21
CA GLY A 84 -1.72 -27.02 -1.16
C GLY A 84 -2.60 -25.79 -1.05
N GLY A 85 -2.01 -24.69 -0.57
CA GLY A 85 -2.70 -23.41 -0.47
C GLY A 85 -1.74 -22.29 -0.07
N ARG A 86 -2.24 -21.08 -0.02
CA ARG A 86 -1.47 -19.87 0.33
C ARG A 86 -1.54 -19.62 1.83
N TYR A 87 -0.41 -19.37 2.42
CA TYR A 87 -0.31 -18.96 3.82
C TYR A 87 0.71 -17.82 3.97
N GLY A 88 0.56 -17.03 5.00
CA GLY A 88 1.56 -16.07 5.46
C GLY A 88 2.12 -16.52 6.80
N LEU A 89 3.41 -16.29 7.02
CA LEU A 89 4.10 -16.54 8.26
C LEU A 89 4.79 -15.25 8.71
N ALA A 90 4.42 -14.75 9.88
CA ALA A 90 5.10 -13.62 10.50
C ALA A 90 6.00 -14.11 11.62
N ILE A 91 7.27 -13.67 11.63
CA ILE A 91 8.28 -14.06 12.60
C ILE A 91 8.88 -12.80 13.20
N GLY A 92 8.97 -12.76 14.52
CA GLY A 92 9.50 -11.62 15.26
C GLY A 92 8.41 -10.78 15.92
N TYR A 93 8.85 -9.80 16.71
CA TYR A 93 7.96 -8.92 17.48
C TYR A 93 8.18 -7.42 17.14
N ARG A 94 9.10 -7.13 16.24
CA ARG A 94 9.40 -5.78 15.75
C ARG A 94 9.35 -5.77 14.24
N GLU A 95 8.74 -4.74 13.71
CA GLU A 95 8.83 -4.41 12.31
C GLU A 95 9.93 -3.35 12.15
N GLU A 96 11.04 -3.73 11.54
CA GLU A 96 12.15 -2.85 11.22
C GLU A 96 12.32 -2.83 9.71
N TYR A 97 12.11 -1.68 9.09
CA TYR A 97 12.25 -1.52 7.65
C TYR A 97 13.54 -0.80 7.30
N GLY A 98 14.32 -1.37 6.38
CA GLY A 98 15.36 -0.66 5.67
C GLY A 98 14.76 0.45 4.79
N LEU A 99 15.57 1.42 4.35
CA LEU A 99 15.10 2.48 3.47
C LEU A 99 14.57 1.94 2.12
N ASP A 100 15.18 0.90 1.61
CA ASP A 100 14.80 0.18 0.40
C ASP A 100 13.46 -0.54 0.56
N GLU A 101 13.28 -1.27 1.65
CA GLU A 101 12.01 -1.93 1.99
C GLU A 101 10.90 -0.90 2.18
N TRP A 102 11.18 0.19 2.94
CA TRP A 102 10.22 1.25 3.17
C TRP A 102 9.72 1.92 1.87
N ILE A 103 10.61 2.13 0.89
CA ILE A 103 10.25 2.67 -0.42
C ILE A 103 9.37 1.68 -1.20
N LEU A 104 9.58 0.37 -1.05
CA LEU A 104 8.87 -0.65 -1.80
C LEU A 104 7.49 -1.01 -1.23
N ILE A 105 7.16 -0.60 0.00
CA ILE A 105 5.86 -0.89 0.65
C ILE A 105 4.64 -0.73 -0.29
N PRO A 106 4.47 0.35 -1.08
CA PRO A 106 3.30 0.47 -1.96
C PRO A 106 3.20 -0.63 -3.04
N ILE A 107 4.35 -1.15 -3.47
CA ILE A 107 4.43 -2.23 -4.47
C ILE A 107 4.13 -3.57 -3.80
N GLU A 108 4.67 -3.77 -2.60
CA GLU A 108 4.46 -4.98 -1.80
C GLU A 108 2.99 -5.13 -1.39
N VAL A 109 2.32 -4.02 -1.03
CA VAL A 109 0.87 -4.02 -0.75
C VAL A 109 0.07 -4.50 -1.96
N ILE A 110 0.43 -4.11 -3.17
CA ILE A 110 -0.19 -4.65 -4.39
C ILE A 110 0.08 -6.16 -4.49
N GLY A 111 1.32 -6.61 -4.21
CA GLY A 111 1.70 -8.01 -4.19
C GLY A 111 0.89 -8.82 -3.16
N ILE A 112 0.64 -8.27 -1.97
CA ILE A 112 -0.20 -8.90 -0.93
C ILE A 112 -1.63 -9.12 -1.44
N HIS A 113 -2.25 -8.12 -2.07
CA HIS A 113 -3.59 -8.29 -2.63
C HIS A 113 -3.64 -9.31 -3.78
N GLN A 114 -2.57 -9.39 -4.60
CA GLN A 114 -2.46 -10.45 -5.61
C GLN A 114 -2.31 -11.84 -4.96
N TRP A 115 -1.51 -11.94 -3.90
CA TRP A 115 -1.39 -13.17 -3.10
C TRP A 115 -2.74 -13.56 -2.47
N GLU A 116 -3.59 -12.62 -2.08
CA GLU A 116 -4.98 -12.88 -1.66
C GLU A 116 -5.89 -13.39 -2.80
N GLY A 117 -5.43 -13.40 -4.05
CA GLY A 117 -6.18 -13.87 -5.22
C GLY A 117 -6.85 -12.77 -6.02
N GLN A 118 -6.56 -11.50 -5.74
CA GLN A 118 -7.09 -10.40 -6.54
C GLN A 118 -6.28 -10.21 -7.83
N SER A 119 -6.94 -9.88 -8.94
CA SER A 119 -6.24 -9.52 -10.18
C SER A 119 -5.61 -8.14 -10.06
N LEU A 120 -4.45 -7.93 -10.69
CA LEU A 120 -3.79 -6.62 -10.73
C LEU A 120 -4.74 -5.53 -11.26
N LEU A 121 -5.51 -5.85 -12.30
CA LEU A 121 -6.45 -4.88 -12.86
C LEU A 121 -7.51 -4.44 -11.85
N PHE A 122 -8.03 -5.36 -11.03
CA PHE A 122 -8.99 -5.01 -9.98
C PHE A 122 -8.36 -4.10 -8.92
N ILE A 123 -7.12 -4.39 -8.51
CA ILE A 123 -6.40 -3.60 -7.50
C ILE A 123 -6.15 -2.16 -7.98
N ILE A 124 -5.72 -1.98 -9.24
CA ILE A 124 -5.38 -0.66 -9.77
C ILE A 124 -6.56 0.06 -10.44
N ALA A 125 -7.70 -0.60 -10.65
CA ALA A 125 -8.87 -0.02 -11.32
C ALA A 125 -9.31 1.33 -10.73
N PRO A 126 -9.38 1.54 -9.39
CA PRO A 126 -9.77 2.83 -8.82
C PRO A 126 -8.82 3.97 -9.21
N LEU A 127 -7.53 3.69 -9.31
CA LEU A 127 -6.53 4.64 -9.78
C LEU A 127 -6.75 4.98 -11.26
N LEU A 128 -6.92 3.97 -12.11
CA LEU A 128 -7.14 4.15 -13.56
C LEU A 128 -8.43 4.94 -13.83
N VAL A 129 -9.51 4.62 -13.11
CA VAL A 129 -10.77 5.35 -13.20
C VAL A 129 -10.59 6.81 -12.78
N THR A 130 -9.87 7.06 -11.68
CA THR A 130 -9.57 8.42 -11.21
C THR A 130 -8.78 9.21 -12.26
N LEU A 131 -7.77 8.60 -12.85
CA LEU A 131 -6.99 9.21 -13.93
C LEU A 131 -7.86 9.51 -15.16
N ALA A 132 -8.66 8.54 -15.60
CA ALA A 132 -9.54 8.70 -16.76
C ALA A 132 -10.54 9.84 -16.56
N ILE A 133 -11.23 9.89 -15.42
CA ILE A 133 -12.18 10.95 -15.07
C ILE A 133 -11.47 12.31 -14.98
N GLY A 134 -10.31 12.37 -14.33
CA GLY A 134 -9.53 13.59 -14.18
C GLY A 134 -9.04 14.14 -15.51
N PHE A 135 -8.52 13.28 -16.40
CA PHE A 135 -8.14 13.68 -17.77
C PHE A 135 -9.33 14.13 -18.59
N ALA A 136 -10.45 13.39 -18.56
CA ALA A 136 -11.68 13.80 -19.25
C ALA A 136 -12.15 15.17 -18.76
N PHE A 137 -12.14 15.43 -17.44
CA PHE A 137 -12.48 16.72 -16.87
C PHE A 137 -11.60 17.86 -17.42
N ILE A 138 -10.29 17.66 -17.45
CA ILE A 138 -9.36 18.67 -17.98
C ILE A 138 -9.62 18.92 -19.45
N LEU A 139 -9.68 17.87 -20.27
CA LEU A 139 -9.85 18.01 -21.72
C LEU A 139 -11.14 18.76 -22.06
N LEU A 140 -12.22 18.49 -21.33
CA LEU A 140 -13.54 19.07 -21.61
C LEU A 140 -13.76 20.45 -20.98
N LYS A 141 -13.19 20.70 -19.79
CA LYS A 141 -13.52 21.89 -18.98
C LYS A 141 -12.36 22.86 -18.77
N ARG A 142 -11.13 22.38 -18.77
CA ARG A 142 -9.94 23.17 -18.40
C ARG A 142 -8.68 22.85 -19.23
N PRO A 143 -8.76 22.84 -20.59
CA PRO A 143 -7.61 22.43 -21.42
C PRO A 143 -6.35 23.30 -21.23
N ALA A 144 -6.51 24.50 -20.71
CA ALA A 144 -5.37 25.39 -20.41
C ALA A 144 -4.41 24.81 -19.36
N ILE A 145 -4.88 23.93 -18.46
CA ILE A 145 -4.03 23.31 -17.43
C ILE A 145 -2.92 22.45 -18.08
N LEU A 146 -3.20 21.79 -19.19
CA LEU A 146 -2.23 20.97 -19.92
C LEU A 146 -1.18 21.77 -20.69
N ARG A 147 -1.42 23.07 -20.92
CA ARG A 147 -0.48 23.95 -21.62
C ARG A 147 0.66 24.41 -20.75
N GLU A 148 0.51 24.32 -19.44
CA GLU A 148 1.49 24.74 -18.45
C GLU A 148 2.04 23.52 -17.72
N PHE A 149 3.32 23.27 -17.85
CA PHE A 149 3.97 22.10 -17.23
C PHE A 149 3.76 22.04 -15.71
N PHE A 150 3.88 23.16 -15.02
CA PHE A 150 3.62 23.21 -13.58
C PHE A 150 2.22 22.71 -13.23
N SER A 151 1.20 23.28 -13.88
CA SER A 151 -0.21 22.93 -13.61
C SER A 151 -0.53 21.50 -14.04
N GLY A 152 -0.02 21.06 -15.19
CA GLY A 152 -0.25 19.70 -15.71
C GLY A 152 0.38 18.62 -14.84
N ILE A 153 1.65 18.78 -14.48
CA ILE A 153 2.38 17.81 -13.63
C ILE A 153 1.80 17.81 -12.22
N GLY A 154 1.55 19.00 -11.64
CA GLY A 154 0.94 19.07 -10.31
C GLY A 154 -0.47 18.50 -10.27
N PHE A 155 -1.28 18.70 -11.32
CA PHE A 155 -2.59 18.08 -11.43
C PHE A 155 -2.48 16.56 -11.52
N LEU A 156 -1.57 16.02 -12.31
CA LEU A 156 -1.32 14.59 -12.41
C LEU A 156 -0.89 14.00 -11.05
N ALA A 157 -0.01 14.69 -10.31
CA ALA A 157 0.35 14.30 -8.96
C ALA A 157 -0.88 14.23 -8.04
N GLY A 158 -1.77 15.23 -8.11
CA GLY A 158 -3.02 15.23 -7.36
C GLY A 158 -3.97 14.08 -7.73
N LEU A 159 -4.06 13.72 -9.01
CA LEU A 159 -4.85 12.57 -9.45
C LEU A 159 -4.28 11.24 -8.93
N LEU A 160 -2.95 11.09 -8.91
CA LEU A 160 -2.31 9.90 -8.35
C LEU A 160 -2.55 9.80 -6.84
N TYR A 161 -2.50 10.93 -6.13
CA TYR A 161 -2.82 10.97 -4.71
C TYR A 161 -4.28 10.55 -4.47
N LEU A 162 -5.22 11.16 -5.19
CA LEU A 162 -6.63 10.84 -5.05
C LEU A 162 -6.92 9.37 -5.42
N GLY A 163 -6.30 8.88 -6.49
CA GLY A 163 -6.46 7.51 -6.96
C GLY A 163 -5.93 6.47 -5.98
N SER A 164 -4.78 6.74 -5.32
CA SER A 164 -4.27 5.84 -4.27
C SER A 164 -5.20 5.80 -3.05
N GLY A 165 -5.79 6.94 -2.66
CA GLY A 165 -6.81 6.95 -1.61
C GLY A 165 -8.03 6.11 -1.96
N PHE A 166 -8.49 6.15 -3.22
CA PHE A 166 -9.59 5.30 -3.69
C PHE A 166 -9.20 3.82 -3.82
N MET A 167 -7.95 3.50 -4.14
CA MET A 167 -7.46 2.12 -4.06
C MET A 167 -7.60 1.58 -2.64
N THR A 168 -7.06 2.30 -1.64
CA THR A 168 -7.14 1.92 -0.23
C THR A 168 -8.61 1.80 0.25
N LEU A 169 -9.47 2.75 -0.15
CA LEU A 169 -10.91 2.68 0.16
C LEU A 169 -11.57 1.43 -0.42
N THR A 170 -11.26 1.09 -1.67
CA THR A 170 -11.80 -0.10 -2.33
C THR A 170 -11.37 -1.37 -1.60
N GLN A 171 -10.09 -1.48 -1.23
CA GLN A 171 -9.58 -2.63 -0.47
C GLN A 171 -10.21 -2.72 0.92
N MET A 172 -10.38 -1.59 1.62
CA MET A 172 -11.11 -1.56 2.89
C MET A 172 -12.53 -2.10 2.76
N ILE A 173 -13.27 -1.66 1.72
CA ILE A 173 -14.62 -2.15 1.48
C ILE A 173 -14.60 -3.67 1.22
N VAL A 174 -13.71 -4.16 0.38
CA VAL A 174 -13.57 -5.59 0.08
C VAL A 174 -13.29 -6.39 1.36
N ALA A 175 -12.33 -5.95 2.17
CA ALA A 175 -11.98 -6.62 3.41
C ALA A 175 -13.16 -6.65 4.40
N LEU A 176 -13.89 -5.55 4.55
CA LEU A 176 -15.05 -5.44 5.44
C LEU A 176 -16.28 -6.22 4.96
N THR A 177 -16.32 -6.69 3.70
CA THR A 177 -17.36 -7.65 3.28
C THR A 177 -17.17 -9.04 3.90
N ARG A 178 -15.98 -9.33 4.42
CA ARG A 178 -15.57 -10.65 4.94
C ARG A 178 -15.28 -10.62 6.45
N ALA A 179 -14.53 -9.62 6.90
CA ALA A 179 -14.16 -9.45 8.30
C ALA A 179 -15.14 -8.53 9.05
N THR A 180 -15.29 -8.76 10.36
CA THR A 180 -16.05 -7.85 11.21
C THR A 180 -15.24 -6.58 11.46
N PRO A 181 -15.86 -5.38 11.32
CA PRO A 181 -15.19 -4.15 11.64
C PRO A 181 -14.87 -4.06 13.14
N ASP A 182 -13.69 -3.57 13.44
CA ASP A 182 -13.23 -3.22 14.77
C ASP A 182 -12.61 -1.81 14.79
N LEU A 183 -12.00 -1.40 15.89
CA LEU A 183 -11.38 -0.08 16.01
C LEU A 183 -10.21 0.13 15.04
N SER A 184 -9.59 -0.93 14.53
CA SER A 184 -8.48 -0.84 13.60
C SER A 184 -8.88 -0.24 12.24
N VAL A 185 -10.17 -0.31 11.87
CA VAL A 185 -10.74 0.35 10.67
C VAL A 185 -10.49 1.85 10.68
N VAL A 186 -10.44 2.48 11.86
CA VAL A 186 -10.14 3.92 11.98
C VAL A 186 -8.75 4.25 11.44
N LEU A 187 -7.77 3.36 11.65
CA LEU A 187 -6.43 3.54 11.11
C LEU A 187 -6.45 3.56 9.57
N THR A 188 -7.12 2.61 8.94
CA THR A 188 -7.30 2.61 7.48
C THR A 188 -8.02 3.86 6.99
N ALA A 189 -9.05 4.33 7.71
CA ALA A 189 -9.73 5.57 7.36
C ALA A 189 -8.78 6.78 7.36
N VAL A 190 -7.84 6.85 8.29
CA VAL A 190 -6.77 7.88 8.29
C VAL A 190 -5.89 7.75 7.06
N PHE A 191 -5.47 6.54 6.69
CA PHE A 191 -4.68 6.30 5.47
C PHE A 191 -5.45 6.62 4.17
N ILE A 192 -6.77 6.60 4.17
CA ILE A 192 -7.61 7.06 3.06
C ILE A 192 -7.70 8.58 3.04
N LEU A 193 -7.87 9.21 4.19
CA LEU A 193 -8.07 10.66 4.28
C LEU A 193 -6.81 11.46 3.93
N ILE A 194 -5.64 11.00 4.32
CA ILE A 194 -4.38 11.70 4.04
C ILE A 194 -4.19 11.93 2.54
N PRO A 195 -4.20 10.91 1.65
CA PRO A 195 -4.03 11.15 0.22
C PRO A 195 -5.12 12.03 -0.38
N ILE A 196 -6.36 11.93 0.08
CA ILE A 196 -7.46 12.78 -0.39
C ILE A 196 -7.19 14.25 -0.03
N LEU A 197 -6.80 14.52 1.21
CA LEU A 197 -6.50 15.90 1.66
C LEU A 197 -5.28 16.47 0.92
N LEU A 198 -4.22 15.68 0.73
CA LEU A 198 -3.05 16.09 -0.04
C LEU A 198 -3.42 16.37 -1.51
N ALA A 199 -4.25 15.54 -2.12
CA ALA A 199 -4.75 15.75 -3.48
C ALA A 199 -5.54 17.06 -3.60
N VAL A 200 -6.46 17.31 -2.67
CA VAL A 200 -7.24 18.57 -2.63
C VAL A 200 -6.34 19.77 -2.48
N ALA A 201 -5.31 19.69 -1.63
CA ALA A 201 -4.33 20.77 -1.45
C ALA A 201 -3.55 21.02 -2.74
N ILE A 202 -3.04 20.00 -3.42
CA ILE A 202 -2.35 20.12 -4.70
C ILE A 202 -3.28 20.71 -5.77
N PHE A 203 -4.51 20.25 -5.90
CA PHE A 203 -5.48 20.77 -6.87
C PHE A 203 -5.76 22.27 -6.64
N ARG A 204 -5.91 22.71 -5.39
CA ARG A 204 -6.07 24.13 -5.06
C ARG A 204 -4.87 24.99 -5.46
N LEU A 205 -3.67 24.40 -5.39
CA LEU A 205 -2.43 25.10 -5.73
C LEU A 205 -2.14 25.13 -7.24
N THR A 206 -2.65 24.15 -8.00
CA THR A 206 -2.34 23.97 -9.43
C THR A 206 -3.44 24.45 -10.37
N ILE A 207 -4.72 24.28 -10.01
CA ILE A 207 -5.84 24.55 -10.93
C ILE A 207 -6.22 26.04 -10.99
N ASN A 208 -6.17 26.76 -9.89
CA ASN A 208 -6.79 28.09 -9.76
C ASN A 208 -5.78 29.26 -9.73
N ARG A 209 -4.51 29.06 -10.08
CA ARG A 209 -3.50 30.11 -9.95
C ARG A 209 -3.14 30.74 -11.30
N LYS A 210 -3.21 32.06 -11.36
CA LYS A 210 -2.75 32.85 -12.51
C LYS A 210 -1.22 33.05 -12.49
N GLN A 211 -0.58 32.91 -11.34
CA GLN A 211 0.88 33.04 -11.19
C GLN A 211 1.40 32.04 -10.15
N VAL A 212 2.52 31.41 -10.45
CA VAL A 212 3.23 30.50 -9.54
C VAL A 212 4.22 31.31 -8.72
N THR A 213 3.93 31.48 -7.44
CA THR A 213 4.82 32.16 -6.50
C THR A 213 5.80 31.17 -5.85
N ASN A 214 6.93 31.66 -5.31
CA ASN A 214 7.84 30.82 -4.53
C ASN A 214 7.13 30.12 -3.36
N ARG A 215 6.16 30.77 -2.73
CA ARG A 215 5.35 30.16 -1.66
C ARG A 215 4.58 28.95 -2.19
N THR A 216 3.96 29.06 -3.36
CA THR A 216 3.22 27.92 -3.98
C THR A 216 4.15 26.75 -4.24
N ARG A 217 5.37 27.00 -4.75
CA ARG A 217 6.39 25.97 -5.00
C ARG A 217 6.80 25.26 -3.73
N VAL A 218 7.10 26.03 -2.67
CA VAL A 218 7.46 25.47 -1.36
C VAL A 218 6.31 24.61 -0.80
N PHE A 219 5.06 25.07 -0.88
CA PHE A 219 3.93 24.27 -0.42
C PHE A 219 3.78 22.97 -1.21
N ILE A 220 3.95 22.99 -2.54
CA ILE A 220 3.90 21.74 -3.34
C ILE A 220 5.06 20.83 -2.99
N ALA A 221 6.26 21.36 -2.74
CA ALA A 221 7.39 20.55 -2.27
C ALA A 221 7.08 19.87 -0.93
N ILE A 222 6.50 20.61 0.03
CA ILE A 222 6.08 20.06 1.32
C ILE A 222 5.05 18.95 1.11
N LEU A 223 4.05 19.15 0.25
CA LEU A 223 3.05 18.13 -0.07
C LEU A 223 3.67 16.90 -0.76
N GLY A 224 4.71 17.09 -1.58
CA GLY A 224 5.49 16.03 -2.17
C GLY A 224 6.24 15.21 -1.12
N VAL A 225 6.92 15.87 -0.19
CA VAL A 225 7.62 15.21 0.92
C VAL A 225 6.64 14.46 1.83
N LEU A 226 5.54 15.09 2.22
CA LEU A 226 4.49 14.41 3.00
C LEU A 226 3.92 13.19 2.28
N GLY A 227 3.71 13.30 0.95
CA GLY A 227 3.25 12.17 0.13
C GLY A 227 4.24 11.02 0.10
N LEU A 228 5.56 11.27 0.12
CA LEU A 228 6.57 10.23 0.24
C LEU A 228 6.45 9.50 1.59
N PHE A 229 6.33 10.23 2.69
CA PHE A 229 6.23 9.63 4.03
C PHE A 229 4.92 8.85 4.26
N THR A 230 3.90 9.09 3.49
CA THR A 230 2.60 8.42 3.59
C THR A 230 2.32 7.46 2.43
N TRP A 231 3.32 7.17 1.58
CA TRP A 231 3.22 6.33 0.36
C TRP A 231 2.09 6.72 -0.59
N THR A 232 1.63 7.95 -0.48
CA THR A 232 0.51 8.47 -1.26
C THR A 232 0.88 8.57 -2.73
N GLY A 233 0.00 8.12 -3.63
CA GLY A 233 0.22 8.21 -5.07
C GLY A 233 1.29 7.24 -5.61
N LEU A 234 1.54 6.12 -4.92
CA LEU A 234 2.45 5.05 -5.33
C LEU A 234 3.89 5.54 -5.61
N LEU A 235 4.40 6.50 -4.83
CA LEU A 235 5.69 7.19 -4.99
C LEU A 235 5.78 8.06 -6.25
N ILE A 236 5.09 7.73 -7.33
CA ILE A 236 5.08 8.52 -8.57
C ILE A 236 4.42 9.89 -8.32
N GLY A 237 3.33 9.91 -7.58
CA GLY A 237 2.64 11.15 -7.21
C GLY A 237 3.55 12.16 -6.49
N PRO A 238 4.21 11.77 -5.38
CA PRO A 238 5.20 12.59 -4.69
C PRO A 238 6.35 13.06 -5.58
N ALA A 239 6.91 12.17 -6.40
CA ALA A 239 7.97 12.52 -7.34
C ALA A 239 7.51 13.62 -8.31
N LEU A 240 6.31 13.49 -8.88
CA LEU A 240 5.72 14.52 -9.74
C LEU A 240 5.44 15.83 -9.01
N ALA A 241 4.98 15.77 -7.76
CA ALA A 241 4.78 16.98 -6.95
C ALA A 241 6.11 17.71 -6.69
N LEU A 242 7.18 16.98 -6.37
CA LEU A 242 8.53 17.54 -6.22
C LEU A 242 9.04 18.13 -7.54
N ILE A 243 8.88 17.43 -8.66
CA ILE A 243 9.24 17.94 -9.99
C ILE A 243 8.45 19.23 -10.28
N ALA A 244 7.13 19.24 -10.06
CA ALA A 244 6.32 20.44 -10.26
C ALA A 244 6.82 21.62 -9.43
N SER A 245 7.27 21.38 -8.18
CA SER A 245 7.81 22.43 -7.31
C SER A 245 9.08 23.10 -7.85
N LEU A 246 9.84 22.40 -8.70
CA LEU A 246 11.08 22.90 -9.30
C LEU A 246 10.83 23.67 -10.61
N LEU A 247 9.67 23.48 -11.25
CA LEU A 247 9.36 24.13 -12.51
C LEU A 247 9.06 25.61 -12.30
N SER A 248 9.66 26.45 -13.15
CA SER A 248 9.33 27.88 -13.24
C SER A 248 8.13 28.09 -14.17
N PHE A 249 7.34 29.11 -13.90
CA PHE A 249 6.32 29.58 -14.84
C PHE A 249 7.02 30.20 -16.04
N SER A 250 6.78 29.69 -17.23
CA SER A 250 7.25 30.33 -18.47
C SER A 250 6.42 31.58 -18.68
N GLN A 251 6.93 32.73 -18.28
CA GLN A 251 6.36 34.00 -18.73
C GLN A 251 6.60 34.07 -20.25
N LYS A 252 5.51 34.09 -21.03
CA LYS A 252 5.56 34.65 -22.37
C LYS A 252 6.00 36.12 -22.18
N GLU A 253 7.23 36.44 -22.53
CA GLU A 253 7.63 37.82 -22.75
C GLU A 253 6.68 38.35 -23.83
N GLU A 254 5.75 39.22 -23.43
CA GLU A 254 5.09 40.11 -24.37
C GLU A 254 6.20 40.99 -24.92
N SER A 255 6.57 40.77 -26.15
CA SER A 255 7.52 41.56 -26.92
C SER A 255 7.12 43.04 -26.85
N PRO A 256 7.96 43.95 -26.37
CA PRO A 256 7.67 45.37 -26.32
C PRO A 256 7.95 46.04 -27.68
N PHE A 257 7.70 45.37 -28.77
CA PHE A 257 7.81 45.97 -30.10
C PHE A 257 6.44 46.15 -30.74
N THR A 258 5.76 47.23 -30.44
CA THR A 258 4.91 47.93 -31.40
C THR A 258 4.46 49.30 -30.81
N THR A 259 5.28 50.31 -30.90
CA THR A 259 4.85 51.69 -31.14
C THR A 259 6.09 52.57 -31.40
N ALA A 260 6.52 52.58 -32.63
CA ALA A 260 7.25 53.72 -33.17
C ALA A 260 7.02 53.72 -34.68
N HIS A 261 5.96 54.38 -35.10
CA HIS A 261 6.00 55.08 -36.39
C HIS A 261 4.84 56.05 -36.49
N SER A 262 5.30 57.31 -36.60
CA SER A 262 4.73 58.54 -37.16
C SER A 262 3.74 59.30 -36.35
#